data_84fb1ba907dd61979fecfdb1d810f867
#
_entry.id   84fb1ba907dd61979fecfdb1d810f867
#
_cell.length_a   1.000
_cell.length_b   1.000
_cell.length_c   1.000
_cell.angle_alpha   90.00
_cell.angle_beta   90.00
_cell.angle_gamma   90.00
#
_symmetry.space_group_name_H-M   'P 1'
#
loop_
_entity.id
_entity.type
_entity.pdbx_description
1 polymer ?
#
loop_
_entity_poly.entity_id
_entity_poly.type
_entity_poly.pdbx_seq_one_letter_code
_entity_poly.pdbx_strand_id
1 'polypeptide(L)'
;MTGYEDPRLEKMFLPNDKGDYVGIRIGIDVTSKSQAQAKYSNMIVTSSTPYLWINAAEVAFLKAEYELRWGTKDAAKALYEQAIRLSFEDKGAKDADAYIADKTRKPAAYNDPLGNYSATALSSITIAWEDDSAEGADKAAIKERNLERIITQKWIAIFPLGVEAWSEHRRTGYPKLLPVPTDKSGGTVDVCLLYTSPSPRD
;
A
#
# COMPACT_ATOMS: atom_id res chain seq x y z
N MET A 1 5.53 -3.51 -1.04
CA MET A 1 6.65 -2.88 -1.76
C MET A 1 7.71 -3.89 -2.20
N THR A 2 8.17 -4.79 -1.31
CA THR A 2 9.21 -5.80 -1.64
C THR A 2 8.86 -6.66 -2.85
N GLY A 3 7.66 -7.22 -2.94
CA GLY A 3 7.24 -8.02 -4.10
C GLY A 3 7.11 -7.24 -5.41
N TYR A 4 6.96 -5.93 -5.34
CA TYR A 4 6.99 -5.03 -6.50
C TYR A 4 8.42 -4.59 -6.86
N GLU A 5 9.41 -4.92 -6.04
CA GLU A 5 10.78 -4.38 -6.14
C GLU A 5 10.75 -2.84 -6.30
N ASP A 6 9.95 -2.19 -5.46
CA ASP A 6 9.64 -0.77 -5.58
C ASP A 6 10.86 0.09 -5.23
N PRO A 7 11.39 0.90 -6.17
CA PRO A 7 12.57 1.73 -5.93
C PRO A 7 12.40 2.78 -4.82
N ARG A 8 11.16 3.12 -4.44
CA ARG A 8 10.89 4.04 -3.33
C ARG A 8 11.13 3.41 -1.96
N LEU A 9 11.24 2.07 -1.89
CA LEU A 9 11.41 1.33 -0.64
C LEU A 9 12.66 1.79 0.13
N GLU A 10 13.79 1.84 -0.55
CA GLU A 10 15.07 2.28 0.02
C GLU A 10 15.14 3.77 0.39
N LYS A 11 14.21 4.58 -0.12
CA LYS A 11 14.08 6.00 0.21
C LYS A 11 13.24 6.25 1.46
N MET A 12 12.46 5.26 1.88
CA MET A 12 11.53 5.35 3.00
C MET A 12 11.98 4.54 4.22
N PHE A 13 12.72 3.46 4.00
CA PHE A 13 13.07 2.50 5.05
C PHE A 13 14.53 2.10 4.99
N LEU A 14 15.09 1.83 6.17
CA LEU A 14 16.37 1.16 6.33
C LEU A 14 16.13 -0.35 6.38
N PRO A 15 17.03 -1.17 5.81
CA PRO A 15 16.93 -2.62 5.93
C PRO A 15 17.18 -3.08 7.37
N ASN A 16 16.84 -4.32 7.66
CA ASN A 16 17.14 -4.98 8.93
C ASN A 16 18.64 -5.37 9.05
N ASP A 17 19.00 -6.06 10.12
CA ASP A 17 20.39 -6.51 10.41
C ASP A 17 20.95 -7.50 9.37
N LYS A 18 20.10 -8.09 8.53
CA LYS A 18 20.49 -9.01 7.42
C LYS A 18 20.51 -8.33 6.05
N GLY A 19 20.14 -7.06 5.96
CA GLY A 19 20.01 -6.35 4.70
C GLY A 19 18.63 -6.51 4.02
N ASP A 20 17.65 -7.15 4.69
CA ASP A 20 16.32 -7.37 4.14
C ASP A 20 15.36 -6.24 4.53
N TYR A 21 14.35 -6.01 3.68
CA TYR A 21 13.24 -5.11 3.98
C TYR A 21 12.03 -5.90 4.46
N VAL A 22 11.75 -5.85 5.76
CA VAL A 22 10.62 -6.54 6.38
C VAL A 22 9.90 -5.60 7.33
N GLY A 23 8.63 -5.32 7.09
CA GLY A 23 7.79 -4.53 8.00
C GLY A 23 7.33 -5.34 9.21
N ILE A 24 7.04 -4.68 10.33
CA ILE A 24 6.40 -5.31 11.49
C ILE A 24 4.92 -5.53 11.16
N ARG A 25 4.46 -6.78 11.26
CA ARG A 25 3.04 -7.09 11.13
C ARG A 25 2.30 -6.67 12.41
N ILE A 26 1.13 -6.07 12.26
CA ILE A 26 0.29 -5.68 13.40
C ILE A 26 -0.14 -6.92 14.18
N GLY A 27 -0.07 -6.84 15.52
CA GLY A 27 -0.52 -7.89 16.43
C GLY A 27 0.45 -9.05 16.63
N ILE A 28 1.73 -8.87 16.27
CA ILE A 28 2.77 -9.83 16.62
C ILE A 28 3.41 -9.47 17.98
N ASP A 29 3.85 -10.49 18.69
CA ASP A 29 4.62 -10.29 19.91
C ASP A 29 6.11 -10.11 19.58
N VAL A 30 6.65 -8.94 19.96
CA VAL A 30 8.08 -8.63 19.88
C VAL A 30 8.62 -8.44 21.29
N THR A 31 9.64 -9.20 21.66
CA THR A 31 10.09 -9.27 23.04
C THR A 31 10.77 -7.99 23.54
N SER A 32 11.36 -7.20 22.64
CA SER A 32 12.03 -5.95 23.01
C SER A 32 12.14 -4.98 21.83
N LYS A 33 12.36 -3.69 22.17
CA LYS A 33 12.62 -2.65 21.16
C LYS A 33 13.89 -2.96 20.35
N SER A 34 14.94 -3.46 20.98
CA SER A 34 16.18 -3.82 20.29
C SER A 34 15.97 -4.95 19.28
N GLN A 35 15.16 -5.96 19.63
CA GLN A 35 14.80 -7.02 18.70
C GLN A 35 13.99 -6.47 17.52
N ALA A 36 13.02 -5.58 17.78
CA ALA A 36 12.26 -4.95 16.72
C ALA A 36 13.16 -4.19 15.76
N GLN A 37 14.05 -3.36 16.28
CA GLN A 37 14.97 -2.55 15.47
C GLN A 37 15.98 -3.38 14.67
N ALA A 38 16.41 -4.54 15.19
CA ALA A 38 17.35 -5.41 14.49
C ALA A 38 16.67 -6.26 13.41
N LYS A 39 15.50 -6.82 13.69
CA LYS A 39 14.85 -7.82 12.82
C LYS A 39 13.94 -7.23 11.76
N TYR A 40 13.46 -6.02 11.97
CA TYR A 40 12.52 -5.37 11.05
C TYR A 40 13.10 -4.05 10.50
N SER A 41 12.56 -3.62 9.37
CA SER A 41 12.92 -2.36 8.74
C SER A 41 12.53 -1.16 9.60
N ASN A 42 13.39 -0.16 9.64
CA ASN A 42 13.15 1.08 10.35
C ASN A 42 12.81 2.20 9.36
N MET A 43 11.91 3.10 9.73
CA MET A 43 11.56 4.26 8.91
C MET A 43 12.73 5.28 8.88
N ILE A 44 12.94 5.89 7.71
CA ILE A 44 13.88 7.02 7.55
C ILE A 44 13.11 8.31 7.91
N VAL A 45 12.79 8.45 9.19
CA VAL A 45 12.10 9.62 9.74
C VAL A 45 12.82 10.07 11.00
N THR A 46 13.16 11.35 11.07
CA THR A 46 13.86 11.98 12.21
C THR A 46 12.99 13.10 12.80
N SER A 47 13.39 13.64 13.93
CA SER A 47 12.71 14.80 14.53
C SER A 47 12.75 16.08 13.67
N SER A 48 13.66 16.15 12.70
CA SER A 48 13.78 17.25 11.75
C SER A 48 13.17 16.98 10.37
N THR A 49 12.60 15.78 10.16
CA THR A 49 11.93 15.46 8.90
C THR A 49 10.69 16.36 8.73
N PRO A 50 10.54 17.08 7.59
CA PRO A 50 9.38 17.91 7.34
C PRO A 50 8.08 17.08 7.43
N TYR A 51 7.07 17.64 8.06
CA TYR A 51 5.77 17.00 8.12
C TYR A 51 5.02 17.16 6.79
N LEU A 52 4.67 16.05 6.18
CA LEU A 52 3.86 16.02 4.97
C LEU A 52 2.39 16.30 5.35
N TRP A 53 1.74 17.26 4.70
CA TRP A 53 0.30 17.51 4.85
C TRP A 53 -0.49 16.90 3.71
N ILE A 54 -0.05 17.15 2.49
CA ILE A 54 -0.63 16.64 1.24
C ILE A 54 0.44 16.69 0.16
N ASN A 55 0.46 15.75 -0.77
CA ASN A 55 1.35 15.80 -1.90
C ASN A 55 0.60 15.73 -3.24
N ALA A 56 1.30 16.11 -4.32
CA ALA A 56 0.73 16.12 -5.66
C ALA A 56 0.32 14.71 -6.14
N ALA A 57 1.06 13.68 -5.73
CA ALA A 57 0.73 12.30 -6.06
C ALA A 57 -0.60 11.87 -5.46
N GLU A 58 -0.87 12.23 -4.20
CA GLU A 58 -2.15 11.94 -3.54
C GLU A 58 -3.32 12.54 -4.30
N VAL A 59 -3.23 13.83 -4.68
CA VAL A 59 -4.29 14.51 -5.45
C VAL A 59 -4.50 13.84 -6.81
N ALA A 60 -3.42 13.42 -7.48
CA ALA A 60 -3.53 12.72 -8.76
C ALA A 60 -4.18 11.34 -8.61
N PHE A 61 -3.90 10.58 -7.53
CA PHE A 61 -4.59 9.32 -7.24
C PHE A 61 -6.07 9.52 -6.92
N LEU A 62 -6.45 10.56 -6.18
CA LEU A 62 -7.86 10.90 -5.94
C LEU A 62 -8.60 11.21 -7.23
N LYS A 63 -7.96 11.95 -8.15
CA LYS A 63 -8.51 12.19 -9.48
C LYS A 63 -8.61 10.91 -10.31
N ALA A 64 -7.61 10.03 -10.26
CA ALA A 64 -7.64 8.74 -10.94
C ALA A 64 -8.81 7.86 -10.45
N GLU A 65 -9.06 7.82 -9.14
CA GLU A 65 -10.21 7.13 -8.57
C GLU A 65 -11.53 7.76 -9.04
N TYR A 66 -11.62 9.09 -9.04
CA TYR A 66 -12.82 9.79 -9.56
C TYR A 66 -13.11 9.40 -11.01
N GLU A 67 -12.12 9.47 -11.88
CA GLU A 67 -12.27 9.09 -13.28
C GLU A 67 -12.62 7.61 -13.46
N LEU A 68 -12.03 6.73 -12.65
CA LEU A 68 -12.37 5.30 -12.67
C LEU A 68 -13.84 5.04 -12.30
N ARG A 69 -14.39 5.80 -11.35
CA ARG A 69 -15.76 5.60 -10.85
C ARG A 69 -16.82 6.24 -11.75
N TRP A 70 -16.57 7.47 -12.20
CA TRP A 70 -17.57 8.32 -12.82
C TRP A 70 -17.15 8.97 -14.16
N GLY A 71 -15.87 8.90 -14.51
CA GLY A 71 -15.32 9.46 -15.72
C GLY A 71 -14.97 8.42 -16.78
N THR A 72 -13.79 8.57 -17.39
CA THR A 72 -13.29 7.70 -18.45
C THR A 72 -12.10 6.86 -18.00
N LYS A 73 -11.99 5.65 -18.55
CA LYS A 73 -10.88 4.73 -18.23
C LYS A 73 -9.52 5.29 -18.66
N ASP A 74 -9.47 5.95 -19.81
CA ASP A 74 -8.24 6.52 -20.35
C ASP A 74 -7.74 7.65 -19.45
N ALA A 75 -8.63 8.51 -18.97
CA ALA A 75 -8.29 9.55 -18.00
C ALA A 75 -7.85 8.94 -16.65
N ALA A 76 -8.55 7.91 -16.17
CA ALA A 76 -8.19 7.20 -14.95
C ALA A 76 -6.78 6.59 -15.04
N LYS A 77 -6.48 5.90 -16.14
CA LYS A 77 -5.15 5.34 -16.42
C LYS A 77 -4.07 6.41 -16.46
N ALA A 78 -4.29 7.46 -17.25
CA ALA A 78 -3.33 8.55 -17.39
C ALA A 78 -3.00 9.22 -16.03
N LEU A 79 -4.02 9.47 -15.22
CA LEU A 79 -3.86 10.04 -13.88
C LEU A 79 -3.18 9.07 -12.90
N TYR A 80 -3.48 7.78 -12.96
CA TYR A 80 -2.80 6.74 -12.18
C TYR A 80 -1.30 6.71 -12.47
N GLU A 81 -0.93 6.67 -13.76
CA GLU A 81 0.46 6.67 -14.18
C GLU A 81 1.17 7.97 -13.80
N GLN A 82 0.50 9.12 -13.96
CA GLN A 82 1.02 10.42 -13.53
C GLN A 82 1.25 10.44 -12.02
N ALA A 83 0.31 9.92 -11.23
CA ALA A 83 0.43 9.87 -9.78
C ALA A 83 1.65 9.05 -9.31
N ILE A 84 1.94 7.93 -9.97
CA ILE A 84 3.15 7.14 -9.68
C ILE A 84 4.40 7.97 -10.00
N ARG A 85 4.48 8.63 -11.16
CA ARG A 85 5.63 9.48 -11.52
C ARG A 85 5.86 10.59 -10.49
N LEU A 86 4.80 11.28 -10.07
CA LEU A 86 4.87 12.30 -9.01
C LEU A 86 5.35 11.72 -7.67
N SER A 87 4.91 10.52 -7.32
CA SER A 87 5.38 9.84 -6.11
C SER A 87 6.85 9.44 -6.18
N PHE A 88 7.33 9.03 -7.36
CA PHE A 88 8.75 8.73 -7.57
C PHE A 88 9.62 10.00 -7.47
N GLU A 89 9.17 11.10 -8.07
CA GLU A 89 9.82 12.40 -7.98
C GLU A 89 9.90 12.89 -6.52
N ASP A 90 8.78 12.86 -5.78
CA ASP A 90 8.71 13.25 -4.37
C ASP A 90 9.68 12.45 -3.49
N LYS A 91 9.86 11.17 -3.75
CA LYS A 91 10.78 10.29 -3.00
C LYS A 91 12.20 10.24 -3.57
N GLY A 92 12.49 10.94 -4.66
CA GLY A 92 13.78 10.87 -5.33
C GLY A 92 14.13 9.50 -5.88
N ALA A 93 13.12 8.71 -6.24
CA ALA A 93 13.29 7.41 -6.89
C ALA A 93 13.38 7.56 -8.41
N LYS A 94 13.98 6.58 -9.09
CA LYS A 94 14.17 6.57 -10.55
C LYS A 94 13.35 5.45 -11.20
N ASP A 95 13.31 5.47 -12.53
CA ASP A 95 12.74 4.41 -13.37
C ASP A 95 11.21 4.21 -13.17
N ALA A 96 10.48 5.30 -12.94
CA ALA A 96 9.02 5.28 -12.77
C ALA A 96 8.29 4.62 -13.95
N ASP A 97 8.71 4.88 -15.20
CA ASP A 97 8.03 4.32 -16.38
C ASP A 97 8.24 2.81 -16.51
N ALA A 98 9.43 2.30 -16.20
CA ALA A 98 9.70 0.86 -16.15
C ALA A 98 8.87 0.18 -15.03
N TYR A 99 8.73 0.83 -13.88
CA TYR A 99 7.88 0.37 -12.78
C TYR A 99 6.41 0.34 -13.18
N ILE A 100 5.88 1.40 -13.79
CA ILE A 100 4.49 1.49 -14.26
C ILE A 100 4.14 0.41 -15.28
N ALA A 101 5.08 0.08 -16.18
CA ALA A 101 4.89 -0.91 -17.24
C ALA A 101 4.93 -2.36 -16.76
N ASP A 102 5.27 -2.61 -15.50
CA ASP A 102 5.48 -3.98 -15.00
C ASP A 102 4.17 -4.74 -14.83
N LYS A 103 4.02 -5.82 -15.61
CA LYS A 103 2.86 -6.73 -15.63
C LYS A 103 3.11 -8.02 -14.85
N THR A 104 4.24 -8.17 -14.20
CA THR A 104 4.70 -9.44 -13.62
C THR A 104 4.83 -9.41 -12.10
N ARG A 105 5.38 -8.35 -11.55
CA ARG A 105 5.60 -8.20 -10.12
C ARG A 105 4.28 -8.03 -9.36
N LYS A 106 4.21 -8.70 -8.21
CA LYS A 106 3.00 -8.78 -7.36
C LYS A 106 3.38 -8.61 -5.90
N PRO A 107 2.42 -8.36 -5.00
CA PRO A 107 2.68 -8.39 -3.57
C PRO A 107 3.33 -9.72 -3.16
N ALA A 108 4.41 -9.64 -2.39
CA ALA A 108 5.09 -10.82 -1.86
C ALA A 108 4.36 -11.39 -0.64
N ALA A 109 4.57 -12.67 -0.37
CA ALA A 109 4.26 -13.26 0.93
C ALA A 109 5.05 -12.53 2.03
N TYR A 110 4.47 -12.45 3.21
CA TYR A 110 5.14 -11.92 4.38
C TYR A 110 5.95 -13.04 5.06
N ASN A 111 7.25 -12.89 5.09
CA ASN A 111 8.16 -13.80 5.76
C ASN A 111 8.61 -13.15 7.09
N ASP A 112 8.08 -13.64 8.20
CA ASP A 112 8.44 -13.13 9.52
C ASP A 112 9.88 -13.51 9.88
N PRO A 113 10.78 -12.56 10.21
CA PRO A 113 12.14 -12.85 10.60
C PRO A 113 12.26 -13.70 11.88
N LEU A 114 11.21 -13.71 12.71
CA LEU A 114 11.10 -14.54 13.92
C LEU A 114 10.48 -15.91 13.65
N GLY A 115 9.96 -16.15 12.43
CA GLY A 115 9.44 -17.44 12.00
C GLY A 115 8.01 -17.79 12.47
N ASN A 116 7.36 -16.94 13.28
CA ASN A 116 6.10 -17.28 13.94
C ASN A 116 4.84 -16.74 13.23
N TYR A 117 5.00 -15.71 12.41
CA TYR A 117 3.87 -14.91 11.92
C TYR A 117 3.86 -14.73 10.41
N SER A 118 4.54 -15.58 9.67
CA SER A 118 4.54 -15.54 8.20
C SER A 118 3.13 -15.72 7.62
N ALA A 119 2.88 -15.14 6.45
CA ALA A 119 1.58 -15.20 5.80
C ALA A 119 1.71 -15.11 4.28
N THR A 120 0.80 -15.72 3.56
CA THR A 120 0.70 -15.59 2.10
C THR A 120 0.25 -14.20 1.69
N ALA A 121 0.59 -13.79 0.47
CA ALA A 121 0.06 -12.55 -0.09
C ALA A 121 -1.47 -12.62 -0.25
N LEU A 122 -2.16 -11.54 0.11
CA LEU A 122 -3.62 -11.45 0.01
C LEU A 122 -4.09 -10.85 -1.33
N SER A 123 -3.17 -10.35 -2.13
CA SER A 123 -3.46 -9.76 -3.42
C SER A 123 -2.52 -10.30 -4.48
N SER A 124 -2.99 -10.32 -5.71
CA SER A 124 -2.21 -10.73 -6.89
C SER A 124 -2.14 -9.63 -7.95
N ILE A 125 -2.52 -8.39 -7.62
CA ILE A 125 -2.48 -7.28 -8.57
C ILE A 125 -1.04 -6.96 -8.98
N THR A 126 -0.86 -6.65 -10.25
CA THR A 126 0.38 -6.10 -10.79
C THR A 126 0.37 -4.57 -10.72
N ILE A 127 1.50 -3.94 -11.06
CA ILE A 127 1.60 -2.48 -11.10
C ILE A 127 0.90 -1.94 -12.34
N ALA A 128 1.16 -2.54 -13.51
CA ALA A 128 0.60 -2.07 -14.77
C ALA A 128 -0.93 -2.06 -14.75
N TRP A 129 -1.50 -1.01 -15.32
CA TRP A 129 -2.94 -0.88 -15.50
C TRP A 129 -3.50 -2.05 -16.31
N GLU A 130 -4.65 -2.56 -15.90
CA GLU A 130 -5.34 -3.64 -16.58
C GLU A 130 -6.37 -3.09 -17.56
N ASP A 131 -6.24 -3.50 -18.84
CA ASP A 131 -7.14 -3.11 -19.90
C ASP A 131 -8.36 -4.03 -19.93
N ASP A 132 -9.53 -3.47 -20.20
CA ASP A 132 -10.81 -4.19 -20.31
C ASP A 132 -11.37 -4.20 -21.74
N SER A 133 -10.52 -3.89 -22.73
CA SER A 133 -10.91 -3.85 -24.15
C SER A 133 -11.09 -5.23 -24.77
N ALA A 134 -10.56 -6.30 -24.15
CA ALA A 134 -10.68 -7.65 -24.67
C ALA A 134 -12.14 -8.13 -24.70
N GLU A 135 -12.50 -8.83 -25.77
CA GLU A 135 -13.83 -9.46 -25.89
C GLU A 135 -14.06 -10.48 -24.76
N GLY A 136 -15.21 -10.41 -24.11
CA GLY A 136 -15.53 -11.27 -22.97
C GLY A 136 -14.87 -10.90 -21.65
N ALA A 137 -14.13 -9.78 -21.58
CA ALA A 137 -13.53 -9.32 -20.35
C ALA A 137 -14.58 -8.99 -19.28
N ASP A 138 -14.37 -9.45 -18.05
CA ASP A 138 -15.16 -9.02 -16.89
C ASP A 138 -14.76 -7.60 -16.49
N LYS A 139 -15.45 -6.62 -17.09
CA LYS A 139 -15.18 -5.19 -16.89
C LYS A 139 -15.36 -4.75 -15.43
N ALA A 140 -16.30 -5.36 -14.70
CA ALA A 140 -16.54 -5.02 -13.31
C ALA A 140 -15.36 -5.49 -12.44
N ALA A 141 -14.91 -6.73 -12.62
CA ALA A 141 -13.75 -7.25 -11.91
C ALA A 141 -12.46 -6.51 -12.27
N ILE A 142 -12.27 -6.11 -13.53
CA ILE A 142 -11.11 -5.30 -13.95
C ILE A 142 -11.16 -3.91 -13.32
N LYS A 143 -12.33 -3.28 -13.28
CA LYS A 143 -12.52 -1.97 -12.64
C LYS A 143 -12.14 -2.05 -11.15
N GLU A 144 -12.58 -3.10 -10.46
CA GLU A 144 -12.27 -3.32 -9.06
C GLU A 144 -10.76 -3.55 -8.82
N ARG A 145 -10.09 -4.36 -9.65
CA ARG A 145 -8.64 -4.55 -9.58
C ARG A 145 -7.85 -3.27 -9.88
N ASN A 146 -8.35 -2.42 -10.78
CA ASN A 146 -7.74 -1.11 -11.04
C ASN A 146 -7.96 -0.14 -9.86
N LEU A 147 -9.10 -0.22 -9.17
CA LEU A 147 -9.31 0.52 -7.92
C LEU A 147 -8.29 0.07 -6.85
N GLU A 148 -8.10 -1.23 -6.68
CA GLU A 148 -7.09 -1.77 -5.76
C GLU A 148 -5.68 -1.26 -6.11
N ARG A 149 -5.32 -1.16 -7.42
CA ARG A 149 -4.04 -0.58 -7.87
C ARG A 149 -3.90 0.88 -7.47
N ILE A 150 -4.91 1.69 -7.74
CA ILE A 150 -4.91 3.12 -7.39
C ILE A 150 -4.68 3.30 -5.89
N ILE A 151 -5.47 2.63 -5.07
CA ILE A 151 -5.40 2.79 -3.62
C ILE A 151 -4.10 2.22 -3.05
N THR A 152 -3.61 1.09 -3.56
CA THR A 152 -2.32 0.52 -3.14
C THR A 152 -1.16 1.46 -3.44
N GLN A 153 -1.13 2.06 -4.63
CA GLN A 153 -0.08 3.02 -4.98
C GLN A 153 -0.24 4.35 -4.24
N LYS A 154 -1.47 4.82 -3.99
CA LYS A 154 -1.75 5.96 -3.12
C LYS A 154 -1.21 5.71 -1.71
N TRP A 155 -1.48 4.53 -1.12
CA TRP A 155 -0.98 4.13 0.20
C TRP A 155 0.54 4.27 0.32
N ILE A 156 1.27 3.84 -0.71
CA ILE A 156 2.72 4.00 -0.76
C ILE A 156 3.13 5.47 -0.87
N ALA A 157 2.45 6.24 -1.71
CA ALA A 157 2.78 7.63 -1.99
C ALA A 157 2.61 8.56 -0.78
N ILE A 158 1.57 8.33 0.04
CA ILE A 158 1.24 9.16 1.19
C ILE A 158 2.07 8.85 2.44
N PHE A 159 2.99 7.86 2.39
CA PHE A 159 3.89 7.63 3.52
C PHE A 159 4.67 8.92 3.89
N PRO A 160 4.71 9.33 5.19
CA PRO A 160 4.36 8.58 6.40
C PRO A 160 2.98 8.93 7.03
N LEU A 161 2.01 9.38 6.28
CA LEU A 161 0.69 9.79 6.77
C LEU A 161 -0.19 8.58 7.18
N GLY A 162 0.07 8.00 8.35
CA GLY A 162 -0.61 6.78 8.80
C GLY A 162 -2.13 6.94 8.98
N VAL A 163 -2.60 8.10 9.46
CA VAL A 163 -4.04 8.37 9.67
C VAL A 163 -4.77 8.44 8.34
N GLU A 164 -4.19 9.12 7.34
CA GLU A 164 -4.76 9.19 5.99
C GLU A 164 -4.79 7.81 5.34
N ALA A 165 -3.69 7.06 5.42
CA ALA A 165 -3.61 5.71 4.93
C ALA A 165 -4.70 4.80 5.54
N TRP A 166 -4.91 4.89 6.87
CA TRP A 166 -5.96 4.14 7.55
C TRP A 166 -7.37 4.56 7.12
N SER A 167 -7.62 5.86 6.91
CA SER A 167 -8.90 6.38 6.40
C SER A 167 -9.21 5.82 5.00
N GLU A 168 -8.21 5.76 4.12
CA GLU A 168 -8.33 5.14 2.80
C GLU A 168 -8.68 3.66 2.87
N HIS A 169 -8.00 2.91 3.73
CA HIS A 169 -8.30 1.50 3.93
C HIS A 169 -9.73 1.28 4.44
N ARG A 170 -10.18 2.05 5.43
CA ARG A 170 -11.58 1.97 5.93
C ARG A 170 -12.61 2.27 4.85
N ARG A 171 -12.32 3.24 3.99
CA ARG A 171 -13.24 3.68 2.93
C ARG A 171 -13.34 2.69 1.78
N THR A 172 -12.25 1.97 1.47
CA THR A 172 -12.13 1.19 0.23
C THR A 172 -11.89 -0.30 0.45
N GLY A 173 -11.43 -0.72 1.62
CA GLY A 173 -10.93 -2.08 1.87
C GLY A 173 -9.54 -2.34 1.28
N TYR A 174 -8.88 -1.33 0.74
CA TYR A 174 -7.54 -1.45 0.11
C TYR A 174 -6.50 -0.55 0.78
N PRO A 175 -5.19 -0.93 0.70
CA PRO A 175 -4.69 -2.23 0.22
C PRO A 175 -5.19 -3.38 1.10
N LYS A 176 -5.17 -4.61 0.60
CA LYS A 176 -5.49 -5.79 1.41
C LYS A 176 -4.42 -5.99 2.48
N LEU A 177 -4.79 -5.75 3.73
CA LEU A 177 -3.90 -5.86 4.88
C LEU A 177 -4.00 -7.26 5.51
N LEU A 178 -2.87 -7.77 6.00
CA LEU A 178 -2.84 -9.04 6.72
C LEU A 178 -3.67 -8.94 8.01
N PRO A 179 -4.53 -9.91 8.31
CA PRO A 179 -5.29 -9.93 9.56
C PRO A 179 -4.34 -10.04 10.77
N VAL A 180 -4.79 -9.57 11.91
CA VAL A 180 -4.06 -9.69 13.18
C VAL A 180 -3.89 -11.17 13.51
N PRO A 181 -2.67 -11.69 13.71
CA PRO A 181 -2.45 -13.12 13.96
C PRO A 181 -2.96 -13.57 15.33
N THR A 182 -2.97 -12.65 16.32
CA THR A 182 -3.47 -12.91 17.66
C THR A 182 -4.37 -11.78 18.08
N ASP A 183 -5.68 -12.00 18.03
CA ASP A 183 -6.66 -11.03 18.51
C ASP A 183 -6.79 -11.17 20.05
N LYS A 184 -6.35 -10.14 20.77
CA LYS A 184 -6.51 -10.01 22.23
C LYS A 184 -7.71 -9.13 22.60
N SER A 185 -8.49 -8.67 21.62
CA SER A 185 -9.63 -7.76 21.83
C SER A 185 -10.96 -8.50 22.07
N GLY A 186 -10.97 -9.83 21.99
CA GLY A 186 -12.19 -10.63 22.07
C GLY A 186 -13.10 -10.50 20.85
N GLY A 187 -12.52 -10.28 19.67
CA GLY A 187 -13.24 -10.17 18.40
C GLY A 187 -13.79 -8.77 18.10
N THR A 188 -13.42 -7.77 18.90
CA THR A 188 -13.86 -6.37 18.71
C THR A 188 -13.04 -5.61 17.68
N VAL A 189 -11.87 -6.12 17.28
CA VAL A 189 -10.97 -5.47 16.34
C VAL A 189 -10.58 -6.44 15.23
N ASP A 190 -10.90 -6.08 13.99
CA ASP A 190 -10.39 -6.75 12.81
C ASP A 190 -9.49 -5.76 12.04
N VAL A 191 -8.24 -6.16 11.80
CA VAL A 191 -7.25 -5.35 11.05
C VAL A 191 -7.20 -3.88 11.50
N CYS A 192 -7.15 -3.60 12.82
CA CYS A 192 -7.24 -2.25 13.38
C CYS A 192 -8.56 -1.50 13.12
N LEU A 193 -9.61 -2.20 12.75
CA LEU A 193 -10.94 -1.62 12.63
C LEU A 193 -11.70 -1.84 13.93
N LEU A 194 -12.09 -0.74 14.58
CA LEU A 194 -13.05 -0.78 15.69
C LEU A 194 -14.45 -1.03 15.10
N TYR A 195 -15.02 -2.19 15.39
CA TYR A 195 -16.37 -2.57 14.98
C TYR A 195 -17.48 -1.76 15.69
N THR A 196 -17.12 -0.94 16.66
CA THR A 196 -18.06 -0.37 17.62
C THR A 196 -18.53 1.04 17.31
N SER A 197 -18.21 1.57 16.15
CA SER A 197 -18.77 2.87 15.73
C SER A 197 -19.70 2.66 14.55
N PRO A 198 -21.00 2.43 14.78
CA PRO A 198 -21.96 2.49 13.69
C PRO A 198 -21.82 3.84 13.00
N SER A 199 -21.84 3.86 11.69
CA SER A 199 -21.88 5.10 10.93
C SER A 199 -23.11 5.89 11.35
N PRO A 200 -23.02 7.21 11.57
CA PRO A 200 -24.21 8.03 11.85
C PRO A 200 -25.24 8.03 10.71
N ARG A 201 -25.02 7.24 9.68
CA ARG A 201 -25.85 7.14 8.46
C ARG A 201 -26.49 5.78 8.24
N ASP A 202 -26.33 4.85 9.17
CA ASP A 202 -27.01 3.53 9.13
C ASP A 202 -28.33 3.58 9.88
#